data_173ced0c5015040c3330da950a0538ca
#
_entry.id   173ced0c5015040c3330da950a0538ca
#
_cell.length_a   1.000
_cell.length_b   1.000
_cell.length_c   1.000
_cell.angle_alpha   90.00
_cell.angle_beta   90.00
_cell.angle_gamma   90.00
#
_symmetry.space_group_name_H-M   'P 1'
#
loop_
_entity.id
_entity.type
_entity.pdbx_description
1 polymer ?
#
loop_
_entity_poly.entity_id
_entity_poly.type
_entity_poly.pdbx_seq_one_letter_code
_entity_poly.pdbx_strand_id
1 'polypeptide(L)'
;MKKALKVIFFALVVLFIYAPILVLAVYSFTDSANIGPIHNFSLKNYKTLFTSEELTGMITGTVFLAFGSAIIATILGTLGALGAFYSKKLSKVAMNSMNQIPVVNADVVTGFSICILLIVVVGIDKSTYIPLVIGHVVLSAPFVYLSVVPKLKQMDNSLYEAAMDLGASPQMALRKVVIPQIAPGIISGFALAITLSLDDFFITSYTKPATFDTISTYVVNATKGSQTDIKTALWALSTIIFVIVILIVVLANLKSSRKAKG
;
A
#
# COMPACT_ATOMS: atom_id res chain seq x y z
N MET A 1 -20.30 -3.45 36.74
CA MET A 1 -18.90 -3.90 36.80
C MET A 1 -18.40 -4.51 35.50
N LYS A 2 -19.03 -5.54 34.90
CA LYS A 2 -18.53 -6.21 33.66
C LYS A 2 -18.38 -5.29 32.44
N LYS A 3 -19.28 -4.27 32.25
CA LYS A 3 -19.18 -3.32 31.13
C LYS A 3 -17.97 -2.35 31.30
N ALA A 4 -17.78 -1.82 32.52
CA ALA A 4 -16.67 -0.91 32.82
C ALA A 4 -15.31 -1.62 32.63
N LEU A 5 -15.17 -2.86 33.09
CA LEU A 5 -13.96 -3.66 32.92
C LEU A 5 -13.64 -3.89 31.43
N LYS A 6 -14.65 -4.17 30.59
CA LYS A 6 -14.45 -4.32 29.14
C LYS A 6 -13.98 -3.03 28.49
N VAL A 7 -14.58 -1.88 28.87
CA VAL A 7 -14.18 -0.58 28.32
C VAL A 7 -12.76 -0.22 28.73
N ILE A 8 -12.41 -0.43 30.00
CA ILE A 8 -11.03 -0.20 30.50
C ILE A 8 -10.03 -1.09 29.75
N PHE A 9 -10.33 -2.39 29.64
CA PHE A 9 -9.46 -3.32 28.90
C PHE A 9 -9.27 -2.89 27.44
N PHE A 10 -10.37 -2.53 26.76
CA PHE A 10 -10.29 -2.05 25.37
C PHE A 10 -9.48 -0.75 25.27
N ALA A 11 -9.69 0.20 26.18
CA ALA A 11 -8.92 1.45 26.21
C ALA A 11 -7.42 1.21 26.44
N LEU A 12 -7.05 0.28 27.33
CA LEU A 12 -5.66 -0.10 27.57
C LEU A 12 -5.02 -0.74 26.34
N VAL A 13 -5.73 -1.63 25.65
CA VAL A 13 -5.25 -2.25 24.41
C VAL A 13 -5.01 -1.19 23.33
N VAL A 14 -5.97 -0.29 23.13
CA VAL A 14 -5.85 0.82 22.18
C VAL A 14 -4.66 1.72 22.54
N LEU A 15 -4.55 2.12 23.81
CA LEU A 15 -3.44 2.93 24.29
C LEU A 15 -2.09 2.24 24.04
N PHE A 16 -1.98 0.94 24.34
CA PHE A 16 -0.75 0.19 24.13
C PHE A 16 -0.34 0.11 22.64
N ILE A 17 -1.31 -0.10 21.74
CA ILE A 17 -1.06 -0.16 20.29
C ILE A 17 -0.62 1.20 19.75
N TYR A 18 -1.25 2.28 20.19
CA TYR A 18 -0.96 3.63 19.68
C TYR A 18 0.13 4.37 20.46
N ALA A 19 0.55 3.87 21.64
CA ALA A 19 1.57 4.52 22.46
C ALA A 19 2.87 4.84 21.70
N PRO A 20 3.47 3.96 20.90
CA PRO A 20 4.67 4.27 20.14
C PRO A 20 4.50 5.47 19.19
N ILE A 21 3.36 5.54 18.52
CA ILE A 21 3.03 6.63 17.57
C ILE A 21 2.82 7.94 18.34
N LEU A 22 2.13 7.90 19.48
CA LEU A 22 1.92 9.06 20.34
C LEU A 22 3.23 9.59 20.89
N VAL A 23 4.17 8.70 21.26
CA VAL A 23 5.51 9.09 21.67
C VAL A 23 6.23 9.83 20.54
N LEU A 24 6.25 9.29 19.32
CA LEU A 24 6.83 9.96 18.16
C LEU A 24 6.15 11.31 17.88
N ALA A 25 4.82 11.39 18.03
CA ALA A 25 4.08 12.64 17.88
C ALA A 25 4.50 13.69 18.90
N VAL A 26 4.71 13.33 20.14
CA VAL A 26 5.22 14.28 21.18
C VAL A 26 6.63 14.73 20.82
N TYR A 27 7.54 13.80 20.48
CA TYR A 27 8.92 14.13 20.14
C TYR A 27 9.05 14.91 18.83
N SER A 28 8.09 14.82 17.91
CA SER A 28 8.08 15.61 16.67
C SER A 28 8.02 17.12 16.93
N PHE A 29 7.49 17.54 18.09
CA PHE A 29 7.40 18.94 18.52
C PHE A 29 8.53 19.36 19.49
N THR A 30 9.62 18.63 19.53
CA THR A 30 10.77 18.94 20.40
C THR A 30 12.03 19.21 19.58
N ASP A 31 13.02 19.83 20.21
CA ASP A 31 14.37 20.01 19.66
C ASP A 31 15.32 18.86 20.02
N SER A 32 14.82 17.84 20.71
CA SER A 32 15.59 16.69 21.18
C SER A 32 16.10 15.85 20.02
N ALA A 33 17.37 15.49 20.06
CA ALA A 33 18.01 14.62 19.06
C ALA A 33 17.70 13.13 19.27
N ASN A 34 17.33 12.76 20.50
CA ASN A 34 17.01 11.39 20.91
C ASN A 34 15.78 11.38 21.81
N ILE A 35 15.12 10.21 21.89
CA ILE A 35 14.04 9.98 22.84
C ILE A 35 14.63 9.95 24.25
N GLY A 36 14.19 10.87 25.12
CA GLY A 36 14.69 11.07 26.47
C GLY A 36 14.01 12.25 27.15
N PRO A 37 14.68 13.03 28.02
CA PRO A 37 14.09 14.22 28.62
C PRO A 37 13.67 15.23 27.57
N ILE A 38 12.43 15.73 27.69
CA ILE A 38 11.90 16.79 26.82
C ILE A 38 12.36 18.12 27.37
N HIS A 39 13.11 18.89 26.58
CA HIS A 39 13.64 20.18 27.01
C HIS A 39 12.78 21.36 26.53
N ASN A 40 12.58 21.50 25.20
CA ASN A 40 11.91 22.64 24.61
C ASN A 40 10.90 22.23 23.55
N PHE A 41 9.83 23.02 23.41
CA PHE A 41 8.94 22.94 22.27
C PHE A 41 9.62 23.55 21.05
N SER A 42 9.62 22.82 19.92
CA SER A 42 10.25 23.26 18.68
C SER A 42 9.53 22.72 17.46
N LEU A 43 9.43 23.53 16.42
CA LEU A 43 8.95 23.14 15.09
C LEU A 43 10.11 22.85 14.11
N LYS A 44 11.35 22.72 14.62
CA LYS A 44 12.53 22.46 13.80
C LYS A 44 12.36 21.24 12.91
N ASN A 45 11.81 20.15 13.44
CA ASN A 45 11.59 18.89 12.72
C ASN A 45 10.67 19.07 11.50
N TYR A 46 9.61 19.85 11.66
CA TYR A 46 8.69 20.18 10.55
C TYR A 46 9.36 21.08 9.51
N LYS A 47 10.12 22.09 9.97
CA LYS A 47 10.89 22.94 9.08
C LYS A 47 11.88 22.12 8.26
N THR A 48 12.68 21.27 8.89
CA THR A 48 13.64 20.38 8.22
C THR A 48 12.94 19.47 7.22
N LEU A 49 11.79 18.88 7.59
CA LEU A 49 11.02 18.01 6.73
C LEU A 49 10.62 18.67 5.39
N PHE A 50 10.18 19.93 5.43
CA PHE A 50 9.70 20.63 4.24
C PHE A 50 10.78 21.44 3.50
N THR A 51 11.93 21.70 4.13
CA THR A 51 13.03 22.45 3.49
C THR A 51 14.15 21.56 2.96
N SER A 52 14.24 20.31 3.40
CA SER A 52 15.23 19.37 2.90
C SER A 52 14.83 18.85 1.52
N GLU A 53 15.65 19.14 0.51
CA GLU A 53 15.44 18.60 -0.85
C GLU A 53 15.51 17.07 -0.87
N GLU A 54 16.38 16.48 -0.06
CA GLU A 54 16.52 15.04 0.09
C GLU A 54 15.22 14.38 0.57
N LEU A 55 14.63 14.92 1.67
CA LEU A 55 13.39 14.38 2.24
C LEU A 55 12.18 14.60 1.33
N THR A 56 12.05 15.78 0.74
CA THR A 56 10.95 16.07 -0.18
C THR A 56 11.05 15.27 -1.47
N GLY A 57 12.25 15.09 -2.00
CA GLY A 57 12.50 14.23 -3.17
C GLY A 57 12.17 12.76 -2.88
N MET A 58 12.58 12.25 -1.73
CA MET A 58 12.26 10.89 -1.28
C MET A 58 10.75 10.68 -1.11
N ILE A 59 10.04 11.59 -0.43
CA ILE A 59 8.60 11.50 -0.23
C ILE A 59 7.87 11.50 -1.57
N THR A 60 8.22 12.45 -2.44
CA THR A 60 7.64 12.57 -3.78
C THR A 60 7.90 11.31 -4.61
N GLY A 61 9.14 10.82 -4.63
CA GLY A 61 9.52 9.59 -5.33
C GLY A 61 8.75 8.36 -4.83
N THR A 62 8.59 8.23 -3.50
CA THR A 62 7.81 7.14 -2.90
C THR A 62 6.34 7.18 -3.34
N VAL A 63 5.73 8.36 -3.33
CA VAL A 63 4.33 8.53 -3.75
C VAL A 63 4.16 8.21 -5.23
N PHE A 64 5.04 8.73 -6.11
CA PHE A 64 4.99 8.41 -7.53
C PHE A 64 5.20 6.93 -7.82
N LEU A 65 6.15 6.28 -7.13
CA LEU A 65 6.36 4.83 -7.25
C LEU A 65 5.10 4.06 -6.81
N ALA A 66 4.52 4.41 -5.66
CA ALA A 66 3.35 3.71 -5.13
C ALA A 66 2.14 3.84 -6.06
N PHE A 67 1.82 5.04 -6.53
CA PHE A 67 0.70 5.23 -7.45
C PHE A 67 0.96 4.59 -8.82
N GLY A 68 2.17 4.76 -9.38
CA GLY A 68 2.53 4.21 -10.68
C GLY A 68 2.49 2.69 -10.70
N SER A 69 3.11 2.04 -9.72
CA SER A 69 3.08 0.57 -9.59
C SER A 69 1.69 0.05 -9.28
N ALA A 70 0.91 0.75 -8.42
CA ALA A 70 -0.46 0.35 -8.10
C ALA A 70 -1.40 0.42 -9.31
N ILE A 71 -1.27 1.41 -10.20
CA ILE A 71 -2.05 1.47 -11.45
C ILE A 71 -1.76 0.24 -12.31
N ILE A 72 -0.49 -0.08 -12.54
CA ILE A 72 -0.08 -1.23 -13.35
C ILE A 72 -0.56 -2.53 -12.69
N ALA A 73 -0.34 -2.68 -11.38
CA ALA A 73 -0.79 -3.85 -10.61
C ALA A 73 -2.31 -4.02 -10.65
N THR A 74 -3.06 -2.92 -10.61
CA THR A 74 -4.53 -2.94 -10.67
C THR A 74 -5.03 -3.40 -12.04
N ILE A 75 -4.42 -2.94 -13.10
CA ILE A 75 -4.75 -3.39 -14.45
C ILE A 75 -4.46 -4.89 -14.58
N LEU A 76 -3.25 -5.32 -14.23
CA LEU A 76 -2.83 -6.72 -14.35
C LEU A 76 -3.64 -7.66 -13.43
N GLY A 77 -3.83 -7.28 -12.17
CA GLY A 77 -4.61 -8.07 -11.21
C GLY A 77 -6.08 -8.19 -11.61
N THR A 78 -6.68 -7.11 -12.13
CA THR A 78 -8.07 -7.13 -12.63
C THR A 78 -8.20 -7.98 -13.87
N LEU A 79 -7.31 -7.81 -14.85
CA LEU A 79 -7.30 -8.66 -16.07
C LEU A 79 -7.06 -10.13 -15.72
N GLY A 80 -6.15 -10.41 -14.79
CA GLY A 80 -5.93 -11.76 -14.28
C GLY A 80 -7.18 -12.36 -13.63
N ALA A 81 -7.88 -11.58 -12.80
CA ALA A 81 -9.13 -12.00 -12.15
C ALA A 81 -10.25 -12.29 -13.16
N LEU A 82 -10.43 -11.41 -14.15
CA LEU A 82 -11.37 -11.62 -15.24
C LEU A 82 -11.00 -12.85 -16.07
N GLY A 83 -9.73 -12.98 -16.46
CA GLY A 83 -9.23 -14.13 -17.20
C GLY A 83 -9.47 -15.45 -16.45
N ALA A 84 -9.17 -15.50 -15.15
CA ALA A 84 -9.43 -16.68 -14.32
C ALA A 84 -10.94 -16.98 -14.19
N PHE A 85 -11.77 -15.94 -14.04
CA PHE A 85 -13.22 -16.11 -13.85
C PHE A 85 -13.88 -16.76 -15.06
N TYR A 86 -13.55 -16.32 -16.28
CA TYR A 86 -14.12 -16.85 -17.53
C TYR A 86 -13.36 -18.05 -18.11
N SER A 87 -12.27 -18.49 -17.46
CA SER A 87 -11.47 -19.64 -17.90
C SER A 87 -12.08 -20.99 -17.51
N LYS A 88 -11.65 -22.06 -18.21
CA LYS A 88 -11.98 -23.45 -17.86
C LYS A 88 -11.46 -23.80 -16.47
N LYS A 89 -12.10 -24.79 -15.82
CA LYS A 89 -11.81 -25.20 -14.43
C LYS A 89 -10.32 -25.41 -14.13
N LEU A 90 -9.57 -26.06 -15.03
CA LEU A 90 -8.15 -26.35 -14.83
C LEU A 90 -7.31 -25.05 -14.84
N SER A 91 -7.52 -24.17 -15.83
CA SER A 91 -6.84 -22.87 -15.91
C SER A 91 -7.18 -21.98 -14.72
N LYS A 92 -8.44 -21.98 -14.28
CA LYS A 92 -8.90 -21.24 -13.11
C LYS A 92 -8.19 -21.70 -11.84
N VAL A 93 -8.03 -23.01 -11.62
CA VAL A 93 -7.31 -23.57 -10.49
C VAL A 93 -5.83 -23.18 -10.56
N ALA A 94 -5.20 -23.36 -11.73
CA ALA A 94 -3.80 -22.98 -11.92
C ALA A 94 -3.55 -21.50 -11.63
N MET A 95 -4.36 -20.60 -12.21
CA MET A 95 -4.22 -19.14 -11.97
C MET A 95 -4.42 -18.77 -10.52
N ASN A 96 -5.41 -19.36 -9.83
CA ASN A 96 -5.61 -19.11 -8.39
C ASN A 96 -4.42 -19.59 -7.57
N SER A 97 -3.86 -20.77 -7.85
CA SER A 97 -2.71 -21.30 -7.13
C SER A 97 -1.45 -20.47 -7.37
N MET A 98 -1.17 -20.12 -8.64
CA MET A 98 -0.02 -19.28 -8.99
C MET A 98 -0.09 -17.89 -8.34
N ASN A 99 -1.28 -17.31 -8.29
CA ASN A 99 -1.48 -16.00 -7.67
C ASN A 99 -1.32 -16.02 -6.14
N GLN A 100 -1.47 -17.17 -5.49
CA GLN A 100 -1.27 -17.30 -4.05
C GLN A 100 0.22 -17.44 -3.67
N ILE A 101 1.08 -17.88 -4.58
CA ILE A 101 2.52 -18.07 -4.29
C ILE A 101 3.17 -16.80 -3.74
N PRO A 102 3.08 -15.62 -4.41
CA PRO A 102 3.69 -14.40 -3.90
C PRO A 102 3.07 -13.94 -2.57
N VAL A 103 1.80 -14.23 -2.32
CA VAL A 103 1.08 -13.82 -1.10
C VAL A 103 1.54 -14.59 0.14
N VAL A 104 1.95 -15.84 -0.04
CA VAL A 104 2.41 -16.72 1.07
C VAL A 104 3.92 -16.64 1.24
N ASN A 105 4.64 -16.25 0.20
CA ASN A 105 6.10 -16.18 0.21
C ASN A 105 6.59 -14.98 1.04
N ALA A 106 7.71 -15.13 1.72
CA ALA A 106 8.31 -14.02 2.45
C ALA A 106 8.81 -12.93 1.48
N ASP A 107 8.55 -11.65 1.80
CA ASP A 107 8.90 -10.50 0.95
C ASP A 107 10.40 -10.45 0.64
N VAL A 108 11.25 -10.82 1.60
CA VAL A 108 12.71 -10.94 1.40
C VAL A 108 13.05 -11.91 0.27
N VAL A 109 12.41 -13.09 0.26
CA VAL A 109 12.67 -14.12 -0.76
C VAL A 109 12.14 -13.67 -2.11
N THR A 110 10.96 -13.05 -2.13
CA THR A 110 10.35 -12.49 -3.35
C THR A 110 11.23 -11.38 -3.93
N GLY A 111 11.64 -10.41 -3.12
CA GLY A 111 12.49 -9.30 -3.56
C GLY A 111 13.85 -9.75 -4.08
N PHE A 112 14.49 -10.69 -3.38
CA PHE A 112 15.77 -11.25 -3.80
C PHE A 112 15.63 -12.05 -5.11
N SER A 113 14.58 -12.86 -5.25
CA SER A 113 14.32 -13.64 -6.47
C SER A 113 14.06 -12.73 -7.68
N ILE A 114 13.28 -11.66 -7.52
CA ILE A 114 13.04 -10.67 -8.55
C ILE A 114 14.34 -9.97 -8.94
N CYS A 115 15.16 -9.59 -7.95
CA CYS A 115 16.45 -8.97 -8.18
C CYS A 115 17.35 -9.87 -9.04
N ILE A 116 17.51 -11.16 -8.69
CA ILE A 116 18.31 -12.13 -9.46
C ILE A 116 17.72 -12.29 -10.87
N LEU A 117 16.41 -12.51 -10.97
CA LEU A 117 15.76 -12.73 -12.26
C LEU A 117 15.97 -11.53 -13.20
N LEU A 118 15.67 -10.33 -12.75
CA LEU A 118 15.68 -9.16 -13.63
C LEU A 118 17.09 -8.64 -13.90
N ILE A 119 17.97 -8.62 -12.89
CA ILE A 119 19.30 -8.02 -13.02
C ILE A 119 20.32 -9.04 -13.53
N VAL A 120 20.33 -10.28 -12.98
CA VAL A 120 21.35 -11.26 -13.33
C VAL A 120 20.94 -12.08 -14.55
N VAL A 121 19.70 -12.58 -14.61
CA VAL A 121 19.26 -13.48 -15.69
C VAL A 121 18.83 -12.69 -16.93
N VAL A 122 17.99 -11.67 -16.75
CA VAL A 122 17.49 -10.84 -17.89
C VAL A 122 18.50 -9.76 -18.29
N GLY A 123 19.40 -9.35 -17.38
CA GLY A 123 20.44 -8.36 -17.65
C GLY A 123 19.94 -6.90 -17.63
N ILE A 124 18.84 -6.61 -16.93
CA ILE A 124 18.35 -5.24 -16.76
C ILE A 124 19.29 -4.49 -15.81
N ASP A 125 19.75 -3.32 -16.24
CA ASP A 125 20.63 -2.49 -15.41
C ASP A 125 19.91 -2.04 -14.12
N LYS A 126 20.53 -2.34 -12.98
CA LYS A 126 20.03 -1.96 -11.64
C LYS A 126 19.97 -0.44 -11.45
N SER A 127 20.70 0.34 -12.25
CA SER A 127 20.62 1.81 -12.21
C SER A 127 19.28 2.37 -12.70
N THR A 128 18.49 1.54 -13.39
CA THR A 128 17.15 1.91 -13.89
C THR A 128 16.08 1.67 -12.84
N TYR A 129 14.94 2.36 -12.98
CA TYR A 129 13.77 2.14 -12.12
C TYR A 129 12.94 0.89 -12.52
N ILE A 130 13.30 0.20 -13.61
CA ILE A 130 12.52 -0.92 -14.15
C ILE A 130 12.42 -2.08 -13.16
N PRO A 131 13.53 -2.59 -12.54
CA PRO A 131 13.43 -3.66 -11.55
C PRO A 131 12.59 -3.27 -10.35
N LEU A 132 12.68 -2.01 -9.90
CA LEU A 132 11.93 -1.48 -8.78
C LEU A 132 10.42 -1.48 -9.07
N VAL A 133 10.00 -0.92 -10.20
CA VAL A 133 8.59 -0.87 -10.59
C VAL A 133 8.02 -2.27 -10.79
N ILE A 134 8.74 -3.16 -11.48
CA ILE A 134 8.32 -4.55 -11.66
C ILE A 134 8.18 -5.26 -10.31
N GLY A 135 9.13 -5.06 -9.40
CA GLY A 135 9.08 -5.63 -8.04
C GLY A 135 7.81 -5.25 -7.31
N HIS A 136 7.47 -3.95 -7.29
CA HIS A 136 6.26 -3.45 -6.65
C HIS A 136 4.97 -3.95 -7.33
N VAL A 137 4.98 -4.09 -8.66
CA VAL A 137 3.84 -4.66 -9.41
C VAL A 137 3.65 -6.13 -9.07
N VAL A 138 4.72 -6.92 -9.02
CA VAL A 138 4.67 -8.34 -8.65
C VAL A 138 4.18 -8.54 -7.22
N LEU A 139 4.60 -7.67 -6.28
CA LEU A 139 4.09 -7.67 -4.90
C LEU A 139 2.58 -7.41 -4.88
N SER A 140 2.13 -6.38 -5.58
CA SER A 140 0.78 -5.82 -5.39
C SER A 140 -0.30 -6.50 -6.25
N ALA A 141 0.03 -6.97 -7.46
CA ALA A 141 -0.96 -7.54 -8.39
C ALA A 141 -1.75 -8.73 -7.82
N PRO A 142 -1.15 -9.66 -7.05
CA PRO A 142 -1.88 -10.73 -6.39
C PRO A 142 -2.96 -10.24 -5.43
N PHE A 143 -2.70 -9.20 -4.69
CA PHE A 143 -3.66 -8.63 -3.73
C PHE A 143 -4.83 -7.93 -4.43
N VAL A 144 -4.57 -7.26 -5.56
CA VAL A 144 -5.63 -6.74 -6.43
C VAL A 144 -6.50 -7.88 -6.96
N TYR A 145 -5.88 -8.93 -7.47
CA TYR A 145 -6.59 -10.14 -7.92
C TYR A 145 -7.52 -10.69 -6.82
N LEU A 146 -6.98 -10.87 -5.61
CA LEU A 146 -7.75 -11.37 -4.45
C LEU A 146 -8.87 -10.41 -4.02
N SER A 147 -8.75 -9.12 -4.28
CA SER A 147 -9.80 -8.12 -4.00
C SER A 147 -10.92 -8.15 -5.05
N VAL A 148 -10.60 -8.46 -6.30
CA VAL A 148 -11.55 -8.47 -7.43
C VAL A 148 -12.32 -9.78 -7.53
N VAL A 149 -11.67 -10.93 -7.32
CA VAL A 149 -12.29 -12.27 -7.45
C VAL A 149 -13.58 -12.45 -6.64
N PRO A 150 -13.66 -12.02 -5.36
CA PRO A 150 -14.91 -12.13 -4.61
C PRO A 150 -16.06 -11.32 -5.22
N LYS A 151 -15.77 -10.16 -5.82
CA LYS A 151 -16.77 -9.32 -6.48
C LYS A 151 -17.29 -9.96 -7.77
N LEU A 152 -16.41 -10.58 -8.55
CA LEU A 152 -16.81 -11.40 -9.70
C LEU A 152 -17.72 -12.57 -9.31
N LYS A 153 -17.42 -13.24 -8.18
CA LYS A 153 -18.25 -14.35 -7.67
C LYS A 153 -19.61 -13.91 -7.12
N GLN A 154 -19.71 -12.66 -6.65
CA GLN A 154 -20.94 -12.06 -6.12
C GLN A 154 -21.82 -11.45 -7.22
N MET A 155 -21.26 -11.24 -8.40
CA MET A 155 -21.95 -10.67 -9.56
C MET A 155 -22.98 -11.66 -10.11
N ASP A 156 -24.13 -11.15 -10.51
CA ASP A 156 -25.12 -11.92 -11.26
C ASP A 156 -24.68 -12.07 -12.72
N ASN A 157 -24.35 -13.30 -13.12
CA ASN A 157 -23.91 -13.61 -14.47
C ASN A 157 -25.00 -13.37 -15.52
N SER A 158 -26.29 -13.43 -15.14
CA SER A 158 -27.41 -13.19 -16.04
C SER A 158 -27.37 -11.79 -16.68
N LEU A 159 -26.78 -10.80 -15.98
CA LEU A 159 -26.63 -9.45 -16.51
C LEU A 159 -25.65 -9.37 -17.69
N TYR A 160 -24.59 -10.18 -17.67
CA TYR A 160 -23.66 -10.27 -18.79
C TYR A 160 -24.34 -10.93 -19.99
N GLU A 161 -25.08 -12.04 -19.77
CA GLU A 161 -25.83 -12.76 -20.82
C GLU A 161 -26.94 -11.89 -21.41
N ALA A 162 -27.71 -11.18 -20.55
CA ALA A 162 -28.74 -10.25 -21.01
C ALA A 162 -28.17 -9.11 -21.87
N ALA A 163 -26.99 -8.60 -21.54
CA ALA A 163 -26.35 -7.59 -22.37
C ALA A 163 -25.96 -8.14 -23.76
N MET A 164 -25.49 -9.38 -23.80
CA MET A 164 -25.16 -10.06 -25.06
C MET A 164 -26.44 -10.31 -25.90
N ASP A 165 -27.53 -10.73 -25.29
CA ASP A 165 -28.83 -10.95 -25.95
C ASP A 165 -29.42 -9.66 -26.55
N LEU A 166 -29.12 -8.52 -25.88
CA LEU A 166 -29.46 -7.17 -26.40
C LEU A 166 -28.50 -6.67 -27.49
N GLY A 167 -27.60 -7.52 -28.01
CA GLY A 167 -26.70 -7.21 -29.12
C GLY A 167 -25.41 -6.52 -28.71
N ALA A 168 -25.05 -6.47 -27.41
CA ALA A 168 -23.75 -5.97 -27.00
C ALA A 168 -22.62 -6.93 -27.40
N SER A 169 -21.51 -6.40 -27.91
CA SER A 169 -20.31 -7.22 -28.09
C SER A 169 -19.74 -7.66 -26.71
N PRO A 170 -18.97 -8.77 -26.64
CA PRO A 170 -18.33 -9.21 -25.37
C PRO A 170 -17.53 -8.13 -24.68
N GLN A 171 -16.78 -7.32 -25.42
CA GLN A 171 -16.01 -6.20 -24.88
C GLN A 171 -16.91 -5.10 -24.32
N MET A 172 -18.04 -4.82 -24.99
CA MET A 172 -19.03 -3.84 -24.52
C MET A 172 -19.72 -4.32 -23.25
N ALA A 173 -20.13 -5.59 -23.18
CA ALA A 173 -20.71 -6.19 -21.97
C ALA A 173 -19.73 -6.19 -20.80
N LEU A 174 -18.46 -6.56 -21.00
CA LEU A 174 -17.42 -6.46 -19.98
C LEU A 174 -17.26 -5.03 -19.47
N ARG A 175 -17.14 -4.05 -20.38
CA ARG A 175 -16.84 -2.67 -20.01
C ARG A 175 -18.03 -1.94 -19.38
N LYS A 176 -19.25 -2.17 -19.88
CA LYS A 176 -20.45 -1.44 -19.43
C LYS A 176 -21.22 -2.14 -18.32
N VAL A 177 -21.09 -3.46 -18.16
CA VAL A 177 -21.84 -4.24 -17.18
C VAL A 177 -20.91 -4.81 -16.11
N VAL A 178 -19.89 -5.59 -16.49
CA VAL A 178 -19.05 -6.31 -15.52
C VAL A 178 -18.15 -5.34 -14.73
N ILE A 179 -17.36 -4.49 -15.42
CA ILE A 179 -16.40 -3.60 -14.76
C ILE A 179 -17.07 -2.67 -13.73
N PRO A 180 -18.23 -2.02 -14.02
CA PRO A 180 -18.91 -1.21 -13.00
C PRO A 180 -19.37 -2.01 -11.78
N GLN A 181 -19.80 -3.25 -11.94
CA GLN A 181 -20.23 -4.09 -10.81
C GLN A 181 -19.06 -4.52 -9.93
N ILE A 182 -17.90 -4.79 -10.49
CA ILE A 182 -16.71 -5.16 -9.73
C ILE A 182 -15.87 -3.96 -9.30
N ALA A 183 -16.23 -2.74 -9.69
CA ALA A 183 -15.50 -1.51 -9.37
C ALA A 183 -15.16 -1.35 -7.87
N PRO A 184 -16.05 -1.69 -6.91
CA PRO A 184 -15.67 -1.66 -5.49
C PRO A 184 -14.48 -2.58 -5.16
N GLY A 185 -14.37 -3.73 -5.82
CA GLY A 185 -13.24 -4.64 -5.68
C GLY A 185 -11.95 -4.08 -6.29
N ILE A 186 -12.06 -3.45 -7.46
CA ILE A 186 -10.94 -2.79 -8.15
C ILE A 186 -10.40 -1.64 -7.30
N ILE A 187 -11.29 -0.79 -6.78
CA ILE A 187 -10.91 0.36 -5.92
C ILE A 187 -10.25 -0.13 -4.63
N SER A 188 -10.80 -1.17 -3.99
CA SER A 188 -10.20 -1.75 -2.79
C SER A 188 -8.83 -2.37 -3.08
N GLY A 189 -8.69 -3.07 -4.20
CA GLY A 189 -7.42 -3.64 -4.65
C GLY A 189 -6.38 -2.57 -4.95
N PHE A 190 -6.78 -1.49 -5.60
CA PHE A 190 -5.91 -0.34 -5.88
C PHE A 190 -5.42 0.33 -4.59
N ALA A 191 -6.32 0.60 -3.64
CA ALA A 191 -5.95 1.17 -2.35
C ALA A 191 -4.97 0.26 -1.59
N LEU A 192 -5.21 -1.06 -1.61
CA LEU A 192 -4.31 -2.03 -1.00
C LEU A 192 -2.94 -2.06 -1.69
N ALA A 193 -2.90 -1.99 -3.02
CA ALA A 193 -1.66 -1.93 -3.80
C ALA A 193 -0.82 -0.70 -3.47
N ILE A 194 -1.45 0.48 -3.31
CA ILE A 194 -0.76 1.69 -2.84
C ILE A 194 -0.17 1.47 -1.45
N THR A 195 -0.95 0.93 -0.51
CA THR A 195 -0.51 0.71 0.87
C THR A 195 0.69 -0.24 0.93
N LEU A 196 0.63 -1.36 0.21
CA LEU A 196 1.74 -2.32 0.13
C LEU A 196 3.00 -1.70 -0.46
N SER A 197 2.85 -0.88 -1.50
CA SER A 197 4.00 -0.22 -2.13
C SER A 197 4.61 0.87 -1.24
N LEU A 198 3.82 1.60 -0.45
CA LEU A 198 4.32 2.62 0.48
C LEU A 198 5.10 2.02 1.64
N ASP A 199 4.71 0.85 2.12
CA ASP A 199 5.30 0.19 3.28
C ASP A 199 6.47 -0.75 2.92
N ASP A 200 6.66 -1.06 1.64
CA ASP A 200 7.66 -2.03 1.23
C ASP A 200 9.09 -1.56 1.49
N PHE A 201 9.82 -2.38 2.23
CA PHE A 201 11.24 -2.22 2.49
C PHE A 201 12.09 -3.22 1.71
N PHE A 202 11.67 -4.49 1.67
CA PHE A 202 12.52 -5.57 1.20
C PHE A 202 12.69 -5.57 -0.31
N ILE A 203 11.61 -5.53 -1.06
CA ILE A 203 11.67 -5.51 -2.53
C ILE A 203 12.41 -4.25 -2.98
N THR A 204 12.06 -3.09 -2.40
CA THR A 204 12.75 -1.83 -2.67
C THR A 204 14.25 -1.94 -2.43
N SER A 205 14.69 -2.48 -1.29
CA SER A 205 16.11 -2.58 -0.94
C SER A 205 16.93 -3.39 -1.95
N TYR A 206 16.33 -4.44 -2.53
CA TYR A 206 17.00 -5.28 -3.52
C TYR A 206 16.96 -4.70 -4.93
N THR A 207 15.91 -3.98 -5.30
CA THR A 207 15.61 -3.60 -6.69
C THR A 207 15.83 -2.12 -7.02
N LYS A 208 15.95 -1.26 -6.01
CA LYS A 208 16.12 0.19 -6.21
C LYS A 208 17.48 0.56 -6.80
N PRO A 209 17.57 1.65 -7.60
CA PRO A 209 18.83 2.30 -7.91
C PRO A 209 19.55 2.80 -6.65
N ALA A 210 20.88 2.90 -6.71
CA ALA A 210 21.69 3.39 -5.57
C ALA A 210 21.36 4.83 -5.16
N THR A 211 20.90 5.64 -6.12
CA THR A 211 20.57 7.06 -5.94
C THR A 211 19.14 7.32 -5.48
N PHE A 212 18.33 6.27 -5.28
CA PHE A 212 16.93 6.37 -4.92
C PHE A 212 16.65 5.70 -3.59
N ASP A 213 15.88 6.37 -2.75
CA ASP A 213 15.32 5.81 -1.52
C ASP A 213 13.82 6.08 -1.43
N THR A 214 13.08 5.11 -0.88
CA THR A 214 11.71 5.31 -0.44
C THR A 214 11.68 5.72 1.03
N ILE A 215 10.53 6.21 1.51
CA ILE A 215 10.33 6.51 2.94
C ILE A 215 10.73 5.30 3.79
N SER A 216 10.29 4.10 3.42
CA SER A 216 10.55 2.86 4.16
C SER A 216 12.05 2.53 4.22
N THR A 217 12.76 2.52 3.09
CA THR A 217 14.20 2.24 3.05
C THR A 217 15.01 3.33 3.77
N TYR A 218 14.61 4.58 3.62
CA TYR A 218 15.27 5.72 4.25
C TYR A 218 15.14 5.68 5.78
N VAL A 219 13.92 5.43 6.30
CA VAL A 219 13.68 5.31 7.76
C VAL A 219 14.57 4.21 8.37
N VAL A 220 14.61 3.03 7.74
CA VAL A 220 15.44 1.91 8.23
C VAL A 220 16.92 2.27 8.19
N ASN A 221 17.41 2.91 7.14
CA ASN A 221 18.81 3.30 6.99
C ASN A 221 19.18 4.44 7.97
N ALA A 222 18.31 5.45 8.12
CA ALA A 222 18.52 6.56 9.05
C ALA A 222 18.54 6.10 10.51
N THR A 223 17.79 5.07 10.88
CA THR A 223 17.83 4.52 12.25
C THR A 223 19.16 3.85 12.57
N LYS A 224 19.90 3.40 11.55
CA LYS A 224 21.24 2.79 11.70
C LYS A 224 22.37 3.81 11.61
N GLY A 225 22.11 5.03 11.11
CA GLY A 225 23.10 6.08 10.90
C GLY A 225 23.17 7.10 12.04
N SER A 226 24.15 8.01 11.97
CA SER A 226 24.40 9.07 12.95
C SER A 226 23.78 10.44 12.61
N GLN A 227 23.08 10.58 11.50
CA GLN A 227 22.49 11.85 11.04
C GLN A 227 21.23 12.20 11.87
N THR A 228 21.42 13.07 12.86
CA THR A 228 20.43 13.34 13.91
C THR A 228 19.26 14.19 13.42
N ASP A 229 19.51 15.26 12.65
CA ASP A 229 18.47 16.22 12.25
C ASP A 229 17.47 15.59 11.24
N ILE A 230 17.96 14.76 10.35
CA ILE A 230 17.11 14.03 9.39
C ILE A 230 16.27 12.97 10.13
N LYS A 231 16.89 12.26 11.08
CA LYS A 231 16.22 11.25 11.88
C LYS A 231 15.03 11.83 12.66
N THR A 232 15.20 13.00 13.25
CA THR A 232 14.13 13.68 14.01
C THR A 232 13.03 14.24 13.09
N ALA A 233 13.36 14.66 11.87
CA ALA A 233 12.37 15.07 10.88
C ALA A 233 11.43 13.92 10.47
N LEU A 234 11.88 12.66 10.53
CA LEU A 234 11.03 11.49 10.31
C LEU A 234 9.94 11.31 11.38
N TRP A 235 10.15 11.83 12.59
CA TRP A 235 9.10 11.86 13.63
C TRP A 235 7.96 12.80 13.22
N ALA A 236 8.30 13.96 12.64
CA ALA A 236 7.30 14.88 12.09
C ALA A 236 6.54 14.25 10.90
N LEU A 237 7.26 13.56 10.02
CA LEU A 237 6.63 12.83 8.90
C LEU A 237 5.65 11.76 9.41
N SER A 238 6.07 10.93 10.36
CA SER A 238 5.20 9.90 10.96
C SER A 238 3.96 10.50 11.61
N THR A 239 4.11 11.64 12.28
CA THR A 239 2.98 12.37 12.89
C THR A 239 2.01 12.89 11.84
N ILE A 240 2.51 13.48 10.74
CA ILE A 240 1.67 13.97 9.64
C ILE A 240 0.88 12.82 9.01
N ILE A 241 1.56 11.71 8.69
CA ILE A 241 0.90 10.53 8.12
C ILE A 241 -0.20 10.03 9.06
N PHE A 242 0.09 9.92 10.35
CA PHE A 242 -0.89 9.47 11.35
C PHE A 242 -2.12 10.38 11.42
N VAL A 243 -1.91 11.71 11.45
CA VAL A 243 -3.02 12.68 11.44
C VAL A 243 -3.85 12.58 10.16
N ILE A 244 -3.20 12.45 8.99
CA ILE A 244 -3.89 12.28 7.70
C ILE A 244 -4.76 11.01 7.72
N VAL A 245 -4.21 9.89 8.19
CA VAL A 245 -4.96 8.62 8.28
C VAL A 245 -6.16 8.75 9.20
N ILE A 246 -6.00 9.35 10.38
CA ILE A 246 -7.13 9.59 11.31
C ILE A 246 -8.20 10.45 10.63
N LEU A 247 -7.81 11.54 9.97
CA LEU A 247 -8.75 12.42 9.28
C LEU A 247 -9.54 11.66 8.20
N ILE A 248 -8.85 10.88 7.37
CA ILE A 248 -9.49 10.05 6.33
C ILE A 248 -10.50 9.08 6.94
N VAL A 249 -10.11 8.36 7.99
CA VAL A 249 -10.97 7.38 8.67
C VAL A 249 -12.19 8.06 9.29
N VAL A 250 -12.01 9.18 9.98
CA VAL A 250 -13.11 9.94 10.59
C VAL A 250 -14.07 10.44 9.52
N LEU A 251 -13.56 11.06 8.45
CA LEU A 251 -14.39 11.58 7.36
C LEU A 251 -15.16 10.46 6.64
N ALA A 252 -14.51 9.32 6.38
CA ALA A 252 -15.16 8.16 5.78
C ALA A 252 -16.31 7.61 6.65
N ASN A 253 -16.08 7.49 7.97
CA ASN A 253 -17.09 7.02 8.90
C ASN A 253 -18.27 8.00 9.05
N LEU A 254 -18.01 9.31 9.09
CA LEU A 254 -19.06 10.32 9.13
C LEU A 254 -19.94 10.27 7.88
N LYS A 255 -19.34 10.08 6.70
CA LYS A 255 -20.07 9.94 5.43
C LYS A 255 -20.93 8.66 5.39
N SER A 256 -20.39 7.55 5.90
CA SER A 256 -21.12 6.27 5.99
C SER A 256 -22.30 6.36 6.95
N SER A 257 -22.13 6.97 8.12
CA SER A 257 -23.18 7.17 9.12
C SER A 257 -24.34 8.04 8.61
N ARG A 258 -24.07 9.03 7.76
CA ARG A 258 -25.10 9.86 7.13
C ARG A 258 -25.93 9.08 6.10
N LYS A 259 -25.30 8.17 5.33
CA LYS A 259 -26.01 7.32 4.36
C LYS A 259 -26.90 6.25 5.02
N ALA A 260 -26.62 5.85 6.24
CA ALA A 260 -27.41 4.86 6.98
C ALA A 260 -28.64 5.48 7.69
N LYS A 261 -28.76 6.81 7.76
CA LYS A 261 -29.85 7.55 8.41
C LYS A 261 -30.81 8.24 7.45
N GLY A 262 -30.56 8.23 6.17
CA GLY A 262 -31.43 8.69 5.09
C GLY A 262 -31.84 7.56 4.16
#